data_ddea864d60aac6768a6b73fe10902980
#
_entry.id   ddea864d60aac6768a6b73fe10902980
#
_cell.length_a   1.000
_cell.length_b   1.000
_cell.length_c   1.000
_cell.angle_alpha   90.00
_cell.angle_beta   90.00
_cell.angle_gamma   90.00
#
_symmetry.space_group_name_H-M   'P 1'
#
loop_
_entity.id
_entity.type
_entity.pdbx_description
1 polymer ?
#
loop_
_entity_poly.entity_id
_entity_poly.type
_entity_poly.pdbx_seq_one_letter_code
_entity_poly.pdbx_strand_id
1 'polypeptide(L)'
;MPVINGTHVISMKNYTLVSDAYGEKGVKKVYEDEYLICENLKSFNKNLHPNFNFACFCLFDGHNGKNTAMFLKRNLAQELSNSFLEMQNTYDSSLPIPDHFIKISVNNTCKRIDERIAQEYPNSRDGATCVIVLIKDEYAYIINIGDSCAYLCRYLNNSNQAIELVDIHKPWVITEKERIIKHGGTIENGRVNDIIDVTRSFGDLSLKKYGLLCTGTFKKFKINSDDNFIILGTDGFFGSVDINYVINEITNLSKKEERLVNVEKKKTVFDAKSICNIMVEHAIVDKKSQDNVTVVLIKFLHK
;
A
#
# COMPACT_ATOMS: atom_id res chain seq x y z
N MET A 1 17.40 13.30 -0.37
CA MET A 1 16.57 12.08 -0.44
C MET A 1 15.70 12.09 0.81
N PRO A 2 14.39 11.80 0.72
CA PRO A 2 13.57 11.69 1.92
C PRO A 2 14.11 10.56 2.79
N VAL A 3 14.01 10.74 4.12
CA VAL A 3 14.43 9.74 5.11
C VAL A 3 13.57 8.49 4.91
N ILE A 4 14.19 7.38 4.54
CA ILE A 4 13.50 6.11 4.23
C ILE A 4 13.40 5.21 5.48
N ASN A 5 14.05 5.56 6.59
CA ASN A 5 14.09 4.75 7.81
C ASN A 5 13.82 5.63 9.03
N GLY A 6 12.70 5.39 9.68
CA GLY A 6 12.26 6.03 10.93
C GLY A 6 10.78 6.37 10.92
N THR A 7 10.20 6.58 12.09
CA THR A 7 8.79 6.97 12.23
C THR A 7 8.54 8.31 11.54
N HIS A 8 7.63 8.30 10.56
CA HIS A 8 7.23 9.49 9.80
C HIS A 8 6.09 10.20 10.49
N VAL A 9 6.20 11.53 10.66
CA VAL A 9 5.19 12.38 11.31
C VAL A 9 4.77 13.47 10.35
N ILE A 10 3.52 13.42 9.87
CA ILE A 10 2.99 14.34 8.86
C ILE A 10 1.83 15.13 9.45
N SER A 11 1.99 16.45 9.57
CA SER A 11 0.93 17.32 10.10
C SER A 11 -0.10 17.65 9.01
N MET A 12 -1.36 17.29 9.26
CA MET A 12 -2.51 17.66 8.45
C MET A 12 -3.36 18.70 9.19
N LYS A 13 -4.38 19.26 8.52
CA LYS A 13 -5.23 20.30 9.12
C LYS A 13 -5.91 19.82 10.41
N ASN A 14 -6.57 18.66 10.36
CA ASN A 14 -7.43 18.15 11.41
C ASN A 14 -6.80 17.02 12.24
N TYR A 15 -5.67 16.46 11.79
CA TYR A 15 -4.99 15.34 12.42
C TYR A 15 -3.49 15.35 12.08
N THR A 16 -2.74 14.51 12.76
CA THR A 16 -1.36 14.20 12.43
C THR A 16 -1.29 12.73 12.04
N LEU A 17 -0.61 12.41 10.94
CA LEU A 17 -0.26 11.04 10.58
C LEU A 17 1.04 10.66 11.26
N VAL A 18 1.05 9.48 11.88
CA VAL A 18 2.27 8.83 12.34
C VAL A 18 2.34 7.47 11.66
N SER A 19 3.42 7.22 10.96
CA SER A 19 3.54 6.00 10.16
C SER A 19 4.92 5.40 10.19
N ASP A 20 4.97 4.10 10.11
CA ASP A 20 6.18 3.30 9.90
C ASP A 20 5.81 1.98 9.26
N ALA A 21 6.83 1.19 8.91
CA ALA A 21 6.69 -0.13 8.34
C ALA A 21 7.75 -1.08 8.89
N TYR A 22 7.42 -2.35 8.89
CA TYR A 22 8.37 -3.40 9.20
C TYR A 22 8.06 -4.64 8.37
N GLY A 23 9.11 -5.38 8.02
CA GLY A 23 8.97 -6.64 7.31
C GLY A 23 10.15 -7.57 7.52
N GLU A 24 9.86 -8.86 7.43
CA GLU A 24 10.80 -9.96 7.65
C GLU A 24 10.60 -11.04 6.59
N LYS A 25 11.70 -11.70 6.23
CA LYS A 25 11.64 -12.78 5.24
C LYS A 25 10.95 -14.06 5.74
N GLY A 26 10.79 -14.21 7.06
CA GLY A 26 10.27 -15.42 7.65
C GLY A 26 11.12 -16.65 7.30
N VAL A 27 10.44 -17.73 6.91
CA VAL A 27 11.10 -19.00 6.52
C VAL A 27 11.63 -19.02 5.08
N LYS A 28 11.26 -18.03 4.25
CA LYS A 28 11.74 -17.92 2.87
C LYS A 28 13.26 -17.67 2.84
N LYS A 29 13.89 -18.05 1.73
CA LYS A 29 15.34 -17.81 1.53
C LYS A 29 15.64 -16.35 1.25
N VAL A 30 14.76 -15.66 0.55
CA VAL A 30 14.91 -14.28 0.08
C VAL A 30 13.76 -13.44 0.64
N TYR A 31 14.04 -12.19 0.95
CA TYR A 31 13.06 -11.18 1.24
C TYR A 31 12.80 -10.39 -0.06
N GLU A 32 11.60 -10.49 -0.58
CA GLU A 32 11.19 -9.93 -1.87
C GLU A 32 10.21 -8.76 -1.72
N ASP A 33 9.64 -8.57 -0.50
CA ASP A 33 8.76 -7.46 -0.20
C ASP A 33 9.52 -6.14 -0.11
N GLU A 34 8.82 -5.05 -0.41
CA GLU A 34 9.31 -3.70 -0.22
C GLU A 34 8.16 -2.77 0.19
N TYR A 35 8.50 -1.62 0.75
CA TYR A 35 7.53 -0.57 1.05
C TYR A 35 8.09 0.82 0.75
N LEU A 36 7.20 1.79 0.63
CA LEU A 36 7.52 3.19 0.42
C LEU A 36 6.66 4.06 1.33
N ILE A 37 7.29 4.94 2.10
CA ILE A 37 6.64 6.03 2.83
C ILE A 37 7.21 7.33 2.31
N CYS A 38 6.34 8.16 1.72
CA CYS A 38 6.67 9.46 1.20
C CYS A 38 5.76 10.50 1.85
N GLU A 39 6.31 11.36 2.68
CA GLU A 39 5.54 12.38 3.40
C GLU A 39 4.89 13.41 2.47
N ASN A 40 5.51 13.63 1.31
CA ASN A 40 5.14 14.73 0.43
C ASN A 40 5.64 14.48 -1.01
N LEU A 41 4.73 14.20 -1.93
CA LEU A 41 5.08 14.01 -3.35
C LEU A 41 5.71 15.25 -4.00
N LYS A 42 5.45 16.44 -3.48
CA LYS A 42 6.10 17.67 -3.94
C LYS A 42 7.62 17.67 -3.71
N SER A 43 8.14 16.85 -2.80
CA SER A 43 9.59 16.71 -2.58
C SER A 43 10.33 16.17 -3.81
N PHE A 44 9.63 15.45 -4.70
CA PHE A 44 10.16 14.91 -5.93
C PHE A 44 10.08 15.89 -7.11
N ASN A 45 9.18 16.88 -7.06
CA ASN A 45 9.05 17.88 -8.08
C ASN A 45 8.61 19.24 -7.48
N LYS A 46 9.54 20.18 -7.39
CA LYS A 46 9.31 21.52 -6.79
C LYS A 46 8.25 22.35 -7.51
N ASN A 47 8.01 22.06 -8.82
CA ASN A 47 7.02 22.74 -9.64
C ASN A 47 5.61 22.19 -9.44
N LEU A 48 5.45 21.12 -8.67
CA LEU A 48 4.14 20.56 -8.37
C LEU A 48 3.36 21.55 -7.50
N HIS A 49 2.14 21.87 -7.94
CA HIS A 49 1.26 22.78 -7.21
C HIS A 49 0.89 22.20 -5.82
N PRO A 50 0.77 23.03 -4.77
CA PRO A 50 0.44 22.56 -3.42
C PRO A 50 -0.82 21.69 -3.34
N ASN A 51 -1.80 21.89 -4.23
CA ASN A 51 -2.99 21.04 -4.29
C ASN A 51 -2.70 19.57 -4.62
N PHE A 52 -1.57 19.27 -5.26
CA PHE A 52 -1.11 17.91 -5.57
C PHE A 52 -0.13 17.35 -4.54
N ASN A 53 -0.05 17.99 -3.38
CA ASN A 53 0.82 17.54 -2.31
C ASN A 53 0.16 16.42 -1.50
N PHE A 54 0.39 15.17 -1.90
CA PHE A 54 -0.09 13.99 -1.21
C PHE A 54 1.03 13.37 -0.35
N ALA A 55 0.66 12.87 0.84
CA ALA A 55 1.42 11.81 1.48
C ALA A 55 1.11 10.49 0.76
N CYS A 56 2.13 9.67 0.55
CA CYS A 56 2.03 8.43 -0.22
C CYS A 56 2.64 7.27 0.57
N PHE A 57 1.86 6.21 0.76
CA PHE A 57 2.26 5.00 1.45
C PHE A 57 2.01 3.82 0.52
N CYS A 58 3.03 2.99 0.34
CA CYS A 58 2.91 1.85 -0.56
C CYS A 58 3.48 0.60 0.07
N LEU A 59 2.89 -0.53 -0.29
CA LEU A 59 3.36 -1.87 0.02
C LEU A 59 3.50 -2.65 -1.28
N PHE A 60 4.60 -3.36 -1.45
CA PHE A 60 4.94 -4.16 -2.62
C PHE A 60 5.28 -5.56 -2.18
N ASP A 61 4.48 -6.53 -2.54
CA ASP A 61 4.72 -7.95 -2.33
C ASP A 61 5.37 -8.51 -3.59
N GLY A 62 6.66 -8.81 -3.49
CA GLY A 62 7.47 -9.30 -4.60
C GLY A 62 7.45 -10.80 -4.72
N HIS A 63 7.45 -11.31 -5.94
CA HIS A 63 7.50 -12.75 -6.21
C HIS A 63 8.43 -13.10 -7.38
N ASN A 64 9.03 -14.31 -7.32
CA ASN A 64 9.99 -14.83 -8.30
C ASN A 64 11.26 -13.95 -8.46
N GLY A 65 11.57 -13.11 -7.49
CA GLY A 65 12.69 -12.17 -7.48
C GLY A 65 12.27 -10.80 -6.95
N LYS A 66 13.25 -9.98 -6.58
CA LYS A 66 13.03 -8.70 -5.88
C LYS A 66 13.14 -7.46 -6.78
N ASN A 67 13.53 -7.61 -8.06
CA ASN A 67 13.85 -6.44 -8.89
C ASN A 67 12.64 -5.53 -9.10
N THR A 68 11.45 -6.13 -9.36
CA THR A 68 10.21 -5.39 -9.58
C THR A 68 9.81 -4.60 -8.33
N ALA A 69 9.79 -5.21 -7.15
CA ALA A 69 9.45 -4.52 -5.89
C ALA A 69 10.46 -3.40 -5.57
N MET A 70 11.77 -3.67 -5.74
CA MET A 70 12.81 -2.66 -5.56
C MET A 70 12.71 -1.52 -6.57
N PHE A 71 12.33 -1.81 -7.82
CA PHE A 71 12.11 -0.79 -8.84
C PHE A 71 10.95 0.12 -8.48
N LEU A 72 9.83 -0.47 -8.03
CA LEU A 72 8.66 0.27 -7.55
C LEU A 72 9.02 1.20 -6.40
N LYS A 73 9.69 0.70 -5.37
CA LYS A 73 10.16 1.50 -4.23
C LYS A 73 10.98 2.71 -4.64
N ARG A 74 11.86 2.56 -5.62
CA ARG A 74 12.78 3.63 -6.06
C ARG A 74 12.11 4.66 -6.95
N ASN A 75 11.12 4.26 -7.76
CA ASN A 75 10.63 5.07 -8.86
C ASN A 75 9.18 5.56 -8.70
N LEU A 76 8.32 4.87 -7.93
CA LEU A 76 6.89 5.12 -7.92
C LEU A 76 6.53 6.55 -7.49
N ALA A 77 7.12 7.06 -6.41
CA ALA A 77 6.83 8.41 -5.93
C ALA A 77 7.25 9.50 -6.92
N GLN A 78 8.40 9.34 -7.58
CA GLN A 78 8.85 10.26 -8.61
C GLN A 78 7.91 10.25 -9.80
N GLU A 79 7.50 9.08 -10.28
CA GLU A 79 6.58 8.97 -11.43
C GLU A 79 5.16 9.46 -11.09
N LEU A 80 4.68 9.25 -9.88
CA LEU A 80 3.43 9.85 -9.41
C LEU A 80 3.51 11.37 -9.43
N SER A 81 4.61 11.93 -8.91
CA SER A 81 4.84 13.38 -8.93
C SER A 81 4.88 13.94 -10.34
N ASN A 82 5.52 13.23 -11.29
CA ASN A 82 5.57 13.61 -12.69
C ASN A 82 4.18 13.57 -13.35
N SER A 83 3.42 12.50 -13.11
CA SER A 83 2.05 12.36 -13.64
C SER A 83 1.11 13.44 -13.11
N PHE A 84 1.23 13.80 -11.84
CA PHE A 84 0.47 14.91 -11.27
C PHE A 84 0.92 16.26 -11.85
N LEU A 85 2.21 16.46 -12.11
CA LEU A 85 2.70 17.68 -12.77
C LEU A 85 2.13 17.84 -14.19
N GLU A 86 2.05 16.77 -14.96
CA GLU A 86 1.41 16.78 -16.28
C GLU A 86 -0.06 17.14 -16.19
N MET A 87 -0.78 16.54 -15.23
CA MET A 87 -2.20 16.81 -15.04
C MET A 87 -2.49 18.23 -14.56
N GLN A 88 -1.66 18.81 -13.71
CA GLN A 88 -1.86 20.19 -13.23
C GLN A 88 -1.88 21.22 -14.37
N ASN A 89 -1.16 20.97 -15.46
CA ASN A 89 -1.11 21.88 -16.62
C ASN A 89 -2.42 21.87 -17.43
N THR A 90 -3.27 20.88 -17.20
CA THR A 90 -4.57 20.71 -17.87
C THR A 90 -5.76 21.10 -16.97
N TYR A 91 -5.48 21.62 -15.77
CA TYR A 91 -6.48 21.80 -14.73
C TYR A 91 -6.30 23.13 -13.99
N ASP A 92 -7.42 23.79 -13.64
CA ASP A 92 -7.41 24.98 -12.80
C ASP A 92 -7.07 24.58 -11.34
N SER A 93 -5.83 24.83 -10.96
CA SER A 93 -5.30 24.45 -9.63
C SER A 93 -5.93 25.24 -8.47
N SER A 94 -6.78 26.22 -8.71
CA SER A 94 -7.57 26.91 -7.67
C SER A 94 -8.74 26.08 -7.15
N LEU A 95 -9.15 25.05 -7.91
CA LEU A 95 -10.28 24.18 -7.59
C LEU A 95 -9.81 22.88 -6.86
N PRO A 96 -10.72 22.15 -6.17
CA PRO A 96 -10.43 20.82 -5.63
C PRO A 96 -10.12 19.82 -6.75
N ILE A 97 -9.11 18.99 -6.60
CA ILE A 97 -8.73 17.99 -7.62
C ILE A 97 -9.87 16.98 -7.79
N PRO A 98 -10.41 16.80 -9.01
CA PRO A 98 -11.41 15.78 -9.28
C PRO A 98 -10.82 14.35 -9.14
N ASP A 99 -11.60 13.43 -8.59
CA ASP A 99 -11.15 12.05 -8.35
C ASP A 99 -10.67 11.34 -9.62
N HIS A 100 -11.29 11.62 -10.76
CA HIS A 100 -10.87 11.03 -12.04
C HIS A 100 -9.48 11.48 -12.47
N PHE A 101 -9.03 12.70 -12.10
CA PHE A 101 -7.65 13.15 -12.36
C PHE A 101 -6.64 12.32 -11.57
N ILE A 102 -6.93 12.07 -10.28
CA ILE A 102 -6.08 11.22 -9.43
C ILE A 102 -6.01 9.81 -10.03
N LYS A 103 -7.16 9.24 -10.38
CA LYS A 103 -7.25 7.91 -10.99
C LYS A 103 -6.47 7.80 -12.31
N ILE A 104 -6.60 8.79 -13.19
CA ILE A 104 -5.86 8.85 -14.47
C ILE A 104 -4.37 8.95 -14.21
N SER A 105 -3.93 9.86 -13.33
CA SER A 105 -2.51 10.04 -13.01
C SER A 105 -1.89 8.77 -12.45
N VAL A 106 -2.56 8.08 -11.51
CA VAL A 106 -2.08 6.83 -10.95
C VAL A 106 -2.02 5.73 -12.03
N ASN A 107 -3.05 5.59 -12.85
CA ASN A 107 -3.03 4.58 -13.93
C ASN A 107 -1.93 4.83 -14.96
N ASN A 108 -1.68 6.10 -15.32
CA ASN A 108 -0.59 6.46 -16.23
C ASN A 108 0.76 6.15 -15.59
N THR A 109 0.94 6.47 -14.30
CA THR A 109 2.12 6.10 -13.53
C THR A 109 2.36 4.60 -13.56
N CYS A 110 1.34 3.79 -13.27
CA CYS A 110 1.47 2.33 -13.26
C CYS A 110 1.91 1.78 -14.62
N LYS A 111 1.31 2.26 -15.71
CA LYS A 111 1.69 1.83 -17.06
C LYS A 111 3.13 2.20 -17.41
N ARG A 112 3.54 3.45 -17.16
CA ARG A 112 4.92 3.90 -17.43
C ARG A 112 5.96 3.12 -16.63
N ILE A 113 5.65 2.83 -15.36
CA ILE A 113 6.53 2.03 -14.51
C ILE A 113 6.64 0.60 -15.05
N ASP A 114 5.53 -0.03 -15.42
CA ASP A 114 5.55 -1.39 -15.95
C ASP A 114 6.31 -1.47 -17.29
N GLU A 115 6.15 -0.46 -18.16
CA GLU A 115 6.93 -0.31 -19.39
C GLU A 115 8.43 -0.15 -19.11
N ARG A 116 8.81 0.65 -18.10
CA ARG A 116 10.22 0.81 -17.70
C ARG A 116 10.80 -0.45 -17.09
N ILE A 117 10.02 -1.20 -16.30
CA ILE A 117 10.43 -2.52 -15.80
C ILE A 117 10.72 -3.47 -16.98
N ALA A 118 9.85 -3.47 -17.99
CA ALA A 118 10.06 -4.29 -19.19
C ALA A 118 11.32 -3.91 -19.96
N GLN A 119 11.69 -2.63 -19.99
CA GLN A 119 12.91 -2.15 -20.63
C GLN A 119 14.17 -2.48 -19.82
N GLU A 120 14.13 -2.31 -18.51
CA GLU A 120 15.28 -2.51 -17.62
C GLU A 120 15.55 -3.99 -17.33
N TYR A 121 14.48 -4.80 -17.26
CA TYR A 121 14.54 -6.23 -16.93
C TYR A 121 13.79 -7.11 -17.96
N PRO A 122 14.12 -7.07 -19.26
CA PRO A 122 13.31 -7.67 -20.32
C PRO A 122 13.16 -9.21 -20.21
N ASN A 123 14.06 -9.86 -19.51
CA ASN A 123 14.06 -11.30 -19.30
C ASN A 123 13.64 -11.71 -17.89
N SER A 124 13.23 -10.76 -17.06
CA SER A 124 12.81 -11.07 -15.69
C SER A 124 11.49 -11.82 -15.66
N ARG A 125 11.39 -12.73 -14.72
CA ARG A 125 10.15 -13.45 -14.39
C ARG A 125 9.52 -12.94 -13.09
N ASP A 126 10.18 -11.98 -12.43
CA ASP A 126 9.68 -11.43 -11.20
C ASP A 126 8.52 -10.46 -11.46
N GLY A 127 7.68 -10.36 -10.46
CA GLY A 127 6.60 -9.41 -10.40
C GLY A 127 6.43 -8.87 -9.00
N ALA A 128 5.50 -7.94 -8.85
CA ALA A 128 5.09 -7.46 -7.54
C ALA A 128 3.65 -6.97 -7.55
N THR A 129 2.93 -7.27 -6.47
CA THR A 129 1.67 -6.59 -6.14
C THR A 129 1.95 -5.16 -5.68
N CYS A 130 0.92 -4.35 -5.57
CA CYS A 130 1.07 -2.99 -5.06
C CYS A 130 -0.22 -2.49 -4.41
N VAL A 131 -0.13 -2.06 -3.16
CA VAL A 131 -1.14 -1.21 -2.53
C VAL A 131 -0.58 0.20 -2.45
N ILE A 132 -1.33 1.19 -2.93
CA ILE A 132 -1.00 2.61 -2.83
C ILE A 132 -2.07 3.29 -1.99
N VAL A 133 -1.66 4.02 -0.95
CA VAL A 133 -2.53 4.92 -0.18
C VAL A 133 -2.01 6.34 -0.36
N LEU A 134 -2.83 7.20 -0.96
CA LEU A 134 -2.56 8.62 -1.08
C LEU A 134 -3.46 9.37 -0.10
N ILE A 135 -2.87 10.20 0.76
CA ILE A 135 -3.63 10.99 1.73
C ILE A 135 -3.39 12.47 1.48
N LYS A 136 -4.49 13.21 1.37
CA LYS A 136 -4.48 14.66 1.26
C LYS A 136 -5.67 15.25 1.98
N ASP A 137 -5.41 16.22 2.85
CA ASP A 137 -6.40 16.94 3.65
C ASP A 137 -7.29 15.95 4.44
N GLU A 138 -8.55 15.80 4.07
CA GLU A 138 -9.51 14.89 4.72
C GLU A 138 -9.87 13.67 3.86
N TYR A 139 -9.11 13.38 2.79
CA TYR A 139 -9.40 12.26 1.90
C TYR A 139 -8.23 11.29 1.80
N ALA A 140 -8.57 10.01 1.82
CA ALA A 140 -7.69 8.92 1.48
C ALA A 140 -8.15 8.26 0.17
N TYR A 141 -7.18 7.98 -0.70
CA TYR A 141 -7.37 7.30 -1.99
C TYR A 141 -6.55 6.03 -1.96
N ILE A 142 -7.20 4.90 -2.19
CA ILE A 142 -6.59 3.58 -2.12
C ILE A 142 -6.63 2.95 -3.50
N ILE A 143 -5.48 2.49 -3.96
CA ILE A 143 -5.33 1.77 -5.21
C ILE A 143 -4.71 0.42 -4.91
N ASN A 144 -5.36 -0.66 -5.35
CA ASN A 144 -4.84 -2.01 -5.18
C ASN A 144 -4.55 -2.67 -6.52
N ILE A 145 -3.40 -3.35 -6.62
CA ILE A 145 -2.92 -4.16 -7.75
C ILE A 145 -2.40 -5.47 -7.17
N GLY A 146 -3.17 -6.53 -7.26
CA GLY A 146 -2.84 -7.83 -6.67
C GLY A 146 -3.72 -8.19 -5.48
N ASP A 147 -3.16 -8.90 -4.50
CA ASP A 147 -3.86 -9.53 -3.39
C ASP A 147 -3.36 -9.11 -2.01
N SER A 148 -2.37 -8.22 -1.94
CA SER A 148 -2.05 -7.52 -0.69
C SER A 148 -3.26 -6.74 -0.20
N CYS A 149 -3.43 -6.62 1.12
CA CYS A 149 -4.63 -6.08 1.73
C CYS A 149 -4.38 -4.74 2.44
N ALA A 150 -5.45 -3.97 2.58
CA ALA A 150 -5.49 -2.74 3.35
C ALA A 150 -6.81 -2.67 4.14
N TYR A 151 -6.71 -2.34 5.42
CA TYR A 151 -7.85 -2.18 6.32
C TYR A 151 -7.80 -0.85 7.05
N LEU A 152 -8.96 -0.23 7.21
CA LEU A 152 -9.19 0.92 8.09
C LEU A 152 -9.76 0.42 9.41
N CYS A 153 -9.12 0.81 10.51
CA CYS A 153 -9.72 0.68 11.83
C CYS A 153 -10.56 1.92 12.13
N ARG A 154 -11.86 1.74 12.25
CA ARG A 154 -12.82 2.80 12.59
C ARG A 154 -13.61 2.43 13.85
N TYR A 155 -13.81 3.41 14.73
CA TYR A 155 -14.66 3.23 15.91
C TYR A 155 -16.12 3.42 15.51
N LEU A 156 -16.90 2.32 15.56
CA LEU A 156 -18.32 2.29 15.20
C LEU A 156 -19.08 1.45 16.25
N ASN A 157 -20.28 1.89 16.60
CA ASN A 157 -21.17 1.13 17.50
C ASN A 157 -20.46 0.67 18.80
N ASN A 158 -19.69 1.55 19.43
CA ASN A 158 -18.91 1.31 20.64
C ASN A 158 -17.81 0.26 20.53
N SER A 159 -17.36 -0.06 19.31
CA SER A 159 -16.26 -0.99 19.06
C SER A 159 -15.37 -0.54 17.89
N ASN A 160 -14.10 -0.97 17.90
CA ASN A 160 -13.24 -0.83 16.74
C ASN A 160 -13.60 -1.90 15.72
N GLN A 161 -13.81 -1.49 14.48
CA GLN A 161 -14.15 -2.35 13.36
C GLN A 161 -13.13 -2.24 12.26
N ALA A 162 -12.85 -3.36 11.60
CA ALA A 162 -12.05 -3.42 10.39
C ALA A 162 -12.94 -3.16 9.17
N ILE A 163 -12.57 -2.17 8.37
CA ILE A 163 -13.20 -1.87 7.09
C ILE A 163 -12.21 -2.18 5.98
N GLU A 164 -12.54 -3.12 5.11
CA GLU A 164 -11.68 -3.50 3.99
C GLU A 164 -11.65 -2.38 2.94
N LEU A 165 -10.45 -1.93 2.60
CA LEU A 165 -10.22 -0.82 1.69
C LEU A 165 -9.88 -1.25 0.27
N VAL A 166 -9.67 -2.53 -0.01
CA VAL A 166 -9.21 -3.05 -1.29
C VAL A 166 -10.17 -4.08 -1.88
N ASP A 167 -10.09 -4.27 -3.18
CA ASP A 167 -10.64 -5.44 -3.87
C ASP A 167 -9.46 -6.28 -4.32
N ILE A 168 -9.39 -7.54 -3.91
CA ILE A 168 -8.28 -8.44 -4.26
C ILE A 168 -8.42 -8.94 -5.70
N HIS A 169 -7.29 -9.17 -6.36
CA HIS A 169 -7.23 -9.58 -7.75
C HIS A 169 -6.68 -11.00 -7.88
N LYS A 170 -7.55 -11.97 -7.59
CA LYS A 170 -7.25 -13.41 -7.62
C LYS A 170 -7.99 -14.12 -8.77
N PRO A 171 -7.47 -15.26 -9.24
CA PRO A 171 -8.08 -16.00 -10.36
C PRO A 171 -9.51 -16.50 -10.15
N TRP A 172 -9.98 -16.59 -8.90
CA TRP A 172 -11.37 -16.97 -8.60
C TRP A 172 -12.36 -15.80 -8.64
N VAL A 173 -11.87 -14.54 -8.72
CA VAL A 173 -12.74 -13.38 -8.91
C VAL A 173 -13.26 -13.41 -10.35
N ILE A 174 -14.59 -13.45 -10.51
CA ILE A 174 -15.25 -13.72 -11.80
C ILE A 174 -14.77 -12.78 -12.89
N THR A 175 -14.77 -11.47 -12.65
CA THR A 175 -14.37 -10.44 -13.63
C THR A 175 -12.89 -10.54 -14.02
N GLU A 176 -12.04 -10.93 -13.10
CA GLU A 176 -10.61 -11.17 -13.32
C GLU A 176 -10.41 -12.42 -14.20
N LYS A 177 -11.08 -13.53 -13.83
CA LYS A 177 -11.07 -14.79 -14.58
C LYS A 177 -11.53 -14.61 -16.01
N GLU A 178 -12.67 -13.96 -16.21
CA GLU A 178 -13.23 -13.69 -17.55
C GLU A 178 -12.26 -12.89 -18.41
N ARG A 179 -11.59 -11.89 -17.83
CA ARG A 179 -10.57 -11.11 -18.55
C ARG A 179 -9.40 -11.99 -18.99
N ILE A 180 -8.84 -12.81 -18.11
CA ILE A 180 -7.72 -13.71 -18.43
C ILE A 180 -8.10 -14.68 -19.56
N ILE A 181 -9.25 -15.33 -19.44
CA ILE A 181 -9.75 -16.27 -20.47
C ILE A 181 -9.98 -15.56 -21.81
N LYS A 182 -10.57 -14.36 -21.80
CA LYS A 182 -10.81 -13.56 -23.01
C LYS A 182 -9.50 -13.21 -23.76
N HIS A 183 -8.39 -13.09 -23.04
CA HIS A 183 -7.07 -12.82 -23.63
C HIS A 183 -6.28 -14.11 -23.94
N GLY A 184 -6.93 -15.29 -23.92
CA GLY A 184 -6.32 -16.56 -24.26
C GLY A 184 -5.46 -17.18 -23.17
N GLY A 185 -5.57 -16.70 -21.93
CA GLY A 185 -4.99 -17.34 -20.75
C GLY A 185 -5.88 -18.46 -20.21
N THR A 186 -5.32 -19.28 -19.33
CA THR A 186 -6.05 -20.34 -18.59
C THR A 186 -6.03 -20.05 -17.09
N ILE A 187 -6.99 -20.63 -16.37
CA ILE A 187 -6.97 -20.69 -14.91
C ILE A 187 -6.92 -22.16 -14.51
N GLU A 188 -5.77 -22.59 -14.03
CA GLU A 188 -5.49 -23.96 -13.64
C GLU A 188 -4.91 -23.95 -12.20
N ASN A 189 -5.35 -24.87 -11.35
CA ASN A 189 -4.91 -24.97 -9.94
C ASN A 189 -4.99 -23.65 -9.16
N GLY A 190 -5.96 -22.78 -9.52
CA GLY A 190 -6.08 -21.45 -8.92
C GLY A 190 -5.04 -20.42 -9.40
N ARG A 191 -4.33 -20.70 -10.50
CA ARG A 191 -3.26 -19.87 -11.06
C ARG A 191 -3.52 -19.49 -12.50
N VAL A 192 -3.04 -18.34 -12.90
CA VAL A 192 -3.00 -17.89 -14.31
C VAL A 192 -1.92 -18.70 -15.03
N ASN A 193 -2.34 -19.46 -16.05
CA ASN A 193 -1.48 -20.38 -16.82
C ASN A 193 -0.63 -21.33 -15.94
N ASP A 194 -1.16 -21.71 -14.77
CA ASP A 194 -0.48 -22.52 -13.76
C ASP A 194 0.83 -21.90 -13.20
N ILE A 195 1.01 -20.57 -13.37
CA ILE A 195 2.25 -19.86 -13.00
C ILE A 195 2.06 -19.03 -11.74
N ILE A 196 1.15 -18.03 -11.73
CA ILE A 196 0.93 -17.13 -10.61
C ILE A 196 -0.51 -17.13 -10.15
N ASP A 197 -0.73 -16.87 -8.88
CA ASP A 197 -2.03 -16.86 -8.22
C ASP A 197 -2.67 -15.47 -8.08
N VAL A 198 -2.08 -14.46 -8.74
CA VAL A 198 -2.65 -13.12 -8.89
C VAL A 198 -2.99 -12.83 -10.35
N THR A 199 -3.94 -11.93 -10.59
CA THR A 199 -4.39 -11.52 -11.93
C THR A 199 -4.00 -10.09 -12.27
N ARG A 200 -3.36 -9.40 -11.31
CA ARG A 200 -2.77 -8.08 -11.49
C ARG A 200 -1.46 -7.98 -10.71
N SER A 201 -0.44 -7.48 -11.38
CA SER A 201 0.89 -7.21 -10.81
C SER A 201 1.67 -6.27 -11.72
N PHE A 202 2.75 -5.71 -11.23
CA PHE A 202 3.84 -5.16 -12.03
C PHE A 202 4.80 -6.28 -12.41
N GLY A 203 5.57 -6.11 -13.50
CA GLY A 203 6.44 -7.18 -13.98
C GLY A 203 5.64 -8.33 -14.59
N ASP A 204 6.02 -9.58 -14.34
CA ASP A 204 5.37 -10.78 -14.91
C ASP A 204 5.15 -10.67 -16.42
N LEU A 205 6.15 -10.18 -17.13
CA LEU A 205 6.06 -9.70 -18.51
C LEU A 205 5.47 -10.74 -19.47
N SER A 206 5.80 -12.01 -19.26
CA SER A 206 5.33 -13.12 -20.09
C SER A 206 3.81 -13.34 -20.01
N LEU A 207 3.18 -12.87 -18.93
CA LEU A 207 1.74 -13.04 -18.67
C LEU A 207 0.90 -11.83 -19.09
N LYS A 208 1.50 -10.68 -19.41
CA LYS A 208 0.75 -9.49 -19.85
C LYS A 208 -0.11 -9.72 -21.08
N LYS A 209 0.37 -10.51 -22.04
CA LYS A 209 -0.39 -10.89 -23.24
C LYS A 209 -1.66 -11.70 -22.93
N TYR A 210 -1.74 -12.32 -21.76
CA TYR A 210 -2.90 -13.07 -21.30
C TYR A 210 -3.83 -12.23 -20.39
N GLY A 211 -3.69 -10.90 -20.45
CA GLY A 211 -4.58 -9.98 -19.73
C GLY A 211 -4.18 -9.70 -18.28
N LEU A 212 -2.97 -10.05 -17.85
CA LEU A 212 -2.45 -9.61 -16.56
C LEU A 212 -2.27 -8.08 -16.57
N LEU A 213 -2.85 -7.36 -15.60
CA LEU A 213 -2.84 -5.89 -15.59
C LEU A 213 -1.90 -5.34 -14.53
N CYS A 214 -1.28 -4.20 -14.84
CA CYS A 214 -0.55 -3.36 -13.88
C CYS A 214 -1.39 -2.18 -13.36
N THR A 215 -2.69 -2.14 -13.63
CA THR A 215 -3.59 -1.08 -13.16
C THR A 215 -4.55 -1.61 -12.12
N GLY A 216 -4.81 -0.78 -11.09
CA GLY A 216 -5.56 -1.20 -9.90
C GLY A 216 -7.03 -0.82 -9.89
N THR A 217 -7.73 -1.36 -8.91
CA THR A 217 -9.01 -0.82 -8.43
C THR A 217 -8.76 0.43 -7.60
N PHE A 218 -9.73 1.32 -7.58
CA PHE A 218 -9.63 2.64 -6.93
C PHE A 218 -10.79 2.83 -5.97
N LYS A 219 -10.48 3.11 -4.70
CA LYS A 219 -11.45 3.52 -3.68
C LYS A 219 -11.06 4.87 -3.09
N LYS A 220 -12.04 5.60 -2.60
CA LYS A 220 -11.87 6.86 -1.88
C LYS A 220 -12.77 6.86 -0.66
N PHE A 221 -12.27 7.40 0.44
CA PHE A 221 -13.12 7.72 1.59
C PHE A 221 -12.69 9.03 2.24
N LYS A 222 -13.62 9.62 3.00
CA LYS A 222 -13.37 10.79 3.82
C LYS A 222 -12.93 10.32 5.21
N ILE A 223 -11.77 10.81 5.64
CA ILE A 223 -11.23 10.58 6.98
C ILE A 223 -12.05 11.40 7.98
N ASN A 224 -12.49 10.79 9.06
CA ASN A 224 -13.24 11.42 10.15
C ASN A 224 -12.60 11.10 11.52
N SER A 225 -13.15 11.71 12.59
CA SER A 225 -12.63 11.55 13.95
C SER A 225 -12.69 10.14 14.52
N ASP A 226 -13.51 9.26 13.93
CA ASP A 226 -13.65 7.88 14.38
C ASP A 226 -12.61 6.95 13.74
N ASP A 227 -11.83 7.45 12.77
CA ASP A 227 -10.78 6.70 12.12
C ASP A 227 -9.52 6.67 12.98
N ASN A 228 -9.07 5.46 13.33
CA ASN A 228 -7.92 5.27 14.21
C ASN A 228 -6.62 5.08 13.41
N PHE A 229 -6.62 4.15 12.46
CA PHE A 229 -5.44 3.85 11.64
C PHE A 229 -5.82 3.10 10.36
N ILE A 230 -4.93 3.15 9.37
CA ILE A 230 -4.90 2.23 8.22
C ILE A 230 -3.73 1.28 8.43
N ILE A 231 -3.93 -0.01 8.14
CA ILE A 231 -2.87 -1.00 8.06
C ILE A 231 -2.86 -1.65 6.69
N LEU A 232 -1.67 -1.70 6.07
CA LEU A 232 -1.41 -2.46 4.86
C LEU A 232 -0.64 -3.72 5.26
N GLY A 233 -0.89 -4.84 4.59
CA GLY A 233 -0.16 -6.08 4.80
C GLY A 233 -0.09 -6.92 3.54
N THR A 234 1.03 -7.63 3.35
CA THR A 234 1.18 -8.65 2.32
C THR A 234 0.29 -9.86 2.62
N ASP A 235 0.09 -10.73 1.64
CA ASP A 235 -0.68 -11.95 1.85
C ASP A 235 -0.03 -12.87 2.89
N GLY A 236 1.31 -12.87 3.02
CA GLY A 236 2.03 -13.54 4.09
C GLY A 236 1.63 -13.07 5.49
N PHE A 237 1.22 -11.81 5.65
CA PHE A 237 0.68 -11.28 6.90
C PHE A 237 -0.80 -11.66 7.08
N PHE A 238 -1.68 -11.18 6.20
CA PHE A 238 -3.13 -11.39 6.36
C PHE A 238 -3.60 -12.82 6.04
N GLY A 239 -2.79 -13.63 5.35
CA GLY A 239 -3.03 -15.06 5.21
C GLY A 239 -2.79 -15.85 6.50
N SER A 240 -2.04 -15.28 7.45
CA SER A 240 -1.69 -15.95 8.70
C SER A 240 -2.37 -15.33 9.94
N VAL A 241 -2.70 -14.04 9.93
CA VAL A 241 -3.21 -13.29 11.09
C VAL A 241 -4.63 -12.79 10.84
N ASP A 242 -5.54 -13.06 11.79
CA ASP A 242 -6.91 -12.57 11.73
C ASP A 242 -6.97 -11.05 11.94
N ILE A 243 -7.74 -10.36 11.09
CA ILE A 243 -7.83 -8.90 11.11
C ILE A 243 -8.42 -8.36 12.42
N ASN A 244 -9.35 -9.07 13.08
CA ASN A 244 -9.92 -8.62 14.33
C ASN A 244 -8.88 -8.67 15.45
N TYR A 245 -7.98 -9.67 15.42
CA TYR A 245 -6.82 -9.69 16.33
C TYR A 245 -5.95 -8.47 16.11
N VAL A 246 -5.59 -8.17 14.85
CA VAL A 246 -4.75 -7.02 14.49
C VAL A 246 -5.35 -5.70 14.99
N ILE A 247 -6.64 -5.46 14.72
CA ILE A 247 -7.35 -4.25 15.16
C ILE A 247 -7.33 -4.10 16.68
N ASN A 248 -7.63 -5.18 17.40
CA ASN A 248 -7.67 -5.17 18.85
C ASN A 248 -6.27 -4.95 19.45
N GLU A 249 -5.27 -5.65 18.95
CA GLU A 249 -3.91 -5.57 19.48
C GLU A 249 -3.29 -4.19 19.26
N ILE A 250 -3.36 -3.64 18.04
CA ILE A 250 -2.87 -2.30 17.73
C ILE A 250 -3.59 -1.25 18.60
N THR A 251 -4.90 -1.39 18.79
CA THR A 251 -5.67 -0.48 19.65
C THR A 251 -5.21 -0.55 21.11
N ASN A 252 -4.96 -1.76 21.62
CA ASN A 252 -4.49 -1.95 23.00
C ASN A 252 -3.08 -1.39 23.20
N LEU A 253 -2.17 -1.64 22.26
CA LEU A 253 -0.82 -1.08 22.27
C LEU A 253 -0.85 0.46 22.22
N SER A 254 -1.69 1.04 21.34
CA SER A 254 -1.87 2.50 21.25
C SER A 254 -2.32 3.12 22.59
N LYS A 255 -3.33 2.52 23.25
CA LYS A 255 -3.82 2.98 24.56
C LYS A 255 -2.76 2.85 25.66
N LYS A 256 -1.92 1.82 25.60
CA LYS A 256 -0.83 1.62 26.56
C LYS A 256 0.23 2.71 26.43
N GLU A 257 0.60 3.05 25.19
CA GLU A 257 1.55 4.15 24.94
C GLU A 257 1.00 5.50 25.41
N GLU A 258 -0.25 5.83 25.10
CA GLU A 258 -0.89 7.08 25.55
C GLU A 258 -0.88 7.21 27.08
N ARG A 259 -1.09 6.11 27.83
CA ARG A 259 -1.00 6.11 29.29
C ARG A 259 0.41 6.37 29.80
N LEU A 260 1.43 5.76 29.18
CA LEU A 260 2.83 5.94 29.55
C LEU A 260 3.29 7.39 29.33
N VAL A 261 2.88 8.01 28.21
CA VAL A 261 3.13 9.42 27.91
C VAL A 261 2.60 10.34 29.01
N ASN A 262 1.36 10.10 29.44
CA ASN A 262 0.71 10.91 30.48
C ASN A 262 1.38 10.77 31.85
N VAL A 263 1.91 9.60 32.19
CA VAL A 263 2.60 9.34 33.47
C VAL A 263 4.02 9.96 33.48
N GLU A 264 4.77 9.81 32.39
CA GLU A 264 6.17 10.23 32.33
C GLU A 264 6.38 11.68 31.85
N LYS A 265 5.31 12.41 31.49
CA LYS A 265 5.38 13.78 30.91
C LYS A 265 6.34 13.86 29.69
N LYS A 266 6.63 12.76 29.05
CA LYS A 266 7.46 12.70 27.85
C LYS A 266 6.63 13.02 26.63
N LYS A 267 7.20 13.79 25.72
CA LYS A 267 6.68 14.02 24.37
C LYS A 267 7.02 12.78 23.52
N THR A 268 6.41 11.61 23.83
CA THR A 268 6.61 10.42 23.00
C THR A 268 5.66 10.47 21.83
N VAL A 269 6.22 10.40 20.65
CA VAL A 269 5.48 10.16 19.41
C VAL A 269 5.06 8.69 19.43
N PHE A 270 3.83 8.39 19.00
CA PHE A 270 3.33 7.02 18.80
C PHE A 270 4.37 6.17 18.03
N ASP A 271 4.78 5.03 18.62
CA ASP A 271 5.83 4.19 18.04
C ASP A 271 5.25 3.17 17.06
N ALA A 272 4.94 3.65 15.84
CA ALA A 272 4.43 2.82 14.76
C ALA A 272 5.40 1.67 14.39
N LYS A 273 6.71 1.90 14.53
CA LYS A 273 7.75 0.90 14.22
C LYS A 273 7.67 -0.32 15.13
N SER A 274 7.63 -0.09 16.44
CA SER A 274 7.51 -1.17 17.42
C SER A 274 6.22 -1.96 17.23
N ILE A 275 5.12 -1.29 16.91
CA ILE A 275 3.84 -1.97 16.66
C ILE A 275 3.93 -2.84 15.40
N CYS A 276 4.47 -2.32 14.29
CA CYS A 276 4.69 -3.11 13.08
C CYS A 276 5.57 -4.34 13.36
N ASN A 277 6.64 -4.17 14.14
CA ASN A 277 7.53 -5.29 14.52
C ASN A 277 6.77 -6.36 15.31
N ILE A 278 5.99 -5.99 16.34
CA ILE A 278 5.16 -6.93 17.12
C ILE A 278 4.18 -7.69 16.21
N MET A 279 3.55 -7.02 15.26
CA MET A 279 2.61 -7.66 14.33
C MET A 279 3.31 -8.66 13.41
N VAL A 280 4.47 -8.31 12.85
CA VAL A 280 5.25 -9.20 12.00
C VAL A 280 5.80 -10.38 12.79
N GLU A 281 6.32 -10.16 13.99
CA GLU A 281 6.79 -11.21 14.88
C GLU A 281 5.66 -12.20 15.21
N HIS A 282 4.47 -11.70 15.55
CA HIS A 282 3.30 -12.54 15.79
C HIS A 282 2.95 -13.42 14.57
N ALA A 283 2.98 -12.85 13.35
CA ALA A 283 2.71 -13.61 12.13
C ALA A 283 3.73 -14.73 11.89
N ILE A 284 5.01 -14.46 12.15
CA ILE A 284 6.09 -15.43 11.89
C ILE A 284 6.19 -16.46 13.02
N VAL A 285 6.24 -16.03 14.28
CA VAL A 285 6.54 -16.90 15.43
C VAL A 285 5.30 -17.66 15.87
N ASP A 286 4.19 -16.95 16.09
CA ASP A 286 2.99 -17.55 16.67
C ASP A 286 2.10 -18.19 15.59
N LYS A 287 1.94 -17.55 14.46
CA LYS A 287 1.10 -18.02 13.35
C LYS A 287 1.85 -18.83 12.31
N LYS A 288 3.18 -18.83 12.36
CA LYS A 288 4.06 -19.63 11.48
C LYS A 288 3.84 -19.36 9.99
N SER A 289 3.72 -18.09 9.64
CA SER A 289 3.63 -17.66 8.23
C SER A 289 4.73 -18.33 7.41
N GLN A 290 4.36 -18.80 6.22
CA GLN A 290 5.28 -19.49 5.31
C GLN A 290 5.85 -18.56 4.24
N ASP A 291 5.48 -17.25 4.29
CA ASP A 291 5.93 -16.27 3.33
C ASP A 291 6.71 -15.11 3.95
N ASN A 292 7.18 -14.19 3.10
CA ASN A 292 7.61 -12.88 3.55
C ASN A 292 6.43 -12.17 4.22
N VAL A 293 6.71 -11.41 5.24
CA VAL A 293 5.68 -10.74 6.04
C VAL A 293 6.05 -9.27 6.15
N THR A 294 5.23 -8.41 5.61
CA THR A 294 5.44 -6.95 5.66
C THR A 294 4.16 -6.24 6.00
N VAL A 295 4.25 -5.24 6.88
CA VAL A 295 3.15 -4.35 7.25
C VAL A 295 3.57 -2.90 7.18
N VAL A 296 2.61 -2.02 6.84
CA VAL A 296 2.72 -0.57 6.92
C VAL A 296 1.57 -0.06 7.78
N LEU A 297 1.88 0.68 8.83
CA LEU A 297 0.89 1.26 9.74
C LEU A 297 0.84 2.79 9.56
N ILE A 298 -0.37 3.33 9.41
CA ILE A 298 -0.65 4.76 9.26
C ILE A 298 -1.66 5.15 10.33
N LYS A 299 -1.21 5.70 11.44
CA LYS A 299 -2.03 6.13 12.58
C LYS A 299 -2.53 7.56 12.38
N PHE A 300 -3.81 7.79 12.67
CA PHE A 300 -4.42 9.12 12.76
C PHE A 300 -4.41 9.60 14.22
N LEU A 301 -3.75 10.72 14.48
CA LEU A 301 -3.82 11.43 15.77
C LEU A 301 -4.68 12.67 15.56
N HIS A 302 -5.96 12.56 15.87
CA HIS A 302 -6.92 13.68 15.75
C HIS A 302 -6.60 14.80 16.75
N LYS A 303 -6.82 16.07 16.31
CA LYS A 303 -6.55 17.27 17.11
C LYS A 303 -7.75 17.63 17.99
#